data_5753604fe83c3a5b462ad22a92f766db
#
_entry.id   5753604fe83c3a5b462ad22a92f766db
#
_cell.length_a   1.000
_cell.length_b   1.000
_cell.length_c   1.000
_cell.angle_alpha   90.00
_cell.angle_beta   90.00
_cell.angle_gamma   90.00
#
_symmetry.space_group_name_H-M   'P 1'
#
loop_
_entity.id
_entity.type
_entity.pdbx_description
1 polymer ?
#
loop_
_entity_poly.entity_id
_entity_poly.type
_entity_poly.pdbx_seq_one_letter_code
_entity_poly.pdbx_strand_id
1 'polypeptide(L)'
;MLGRNIKKYRLLSGMSLRNMADKLGVSHQTIKKYEEGSMMPNSERLIQISKLFNVNISDLLNAFIVPELKFENFRKQSKMSKSKEKGLYMLISDEIAKYLEILNYANEDYSFDKTKWEFKVNSSDDVEKISTEVRKMLGVSDDCALDNLTDKLEDNNFLILEIDYEEKFDGFCEYVDNLAFIILS
;
A
#
# COMPACT_ATOMS: atom_id res chain seq x y z
N MET A 1 -14.78 4.36 -9.26
CA MET A 1 -13.57 4.95 -8.69
C MET A 1 -13.86 5.86 -7.51
N LEU A 2 -14.61 6.97 -7.66
CA LEU A 2 -14.92 7.91 -6.55
C LEU A 2 -15.41 7.23 -5.27
N GLY A 3 -16.38 6.31 -5.37
CA GLY A 3 -16.91 5.59 -4.20
C GLY A 3 -15.86 4.78 -3.45
N ARG A 4 -14.94 4.13 -4.19
CA ARG A 4 -13.80 3.43 -3.61
C ARG A 4 -12.89 4.40 -2.83
N ASN A 5 -12.60 5.58 -3.38
CA ASN A 5 -11.76 6.58 -2.72
C ASN A 5 -12.44 7.15 -1.47
N ILE A 6 -13.74 7.46 -1.52
CA ILE A 6 -14.51 7.87 -0.34
C ILE A 6 -14.42 6.80 0.76
N LYS A 7 -14.60 5.52 0.40
CA LYS A 7 -14.47 4.40 1.34
C LYS A 7 -13.07 4.29 1.92
N LYS A 8 -12.02 4.43 1.10
CA LYS A 8 -10.62 4.41 1.53
C LYS A 8 -10.38 5.44 2.63
N TYR A 9 -10.68 6.71 2.38
CA TYR A 9 -10.44 7.79 3.35
C TYR A 9 -11.28 7.66 4.62
N ARG A 10 -12.53 7.18 4.52
CA ARG A 10 -13.32 6.86 5.71
C ARG A 10 -12.67 5.76 6.56
N LEU A 11 -12.17 4.71 5.93
CA LEU A 11 -11.53 3.59 6.63
C LEU A 11 -10.20 4.02 7.27
N LEU A 12 -9.37 4.78 6.57
CA LEU A 12 -8.12 5.36 7.09
C LEU A 12 -8.37 6.24 8.31
N SER A 13 -9.43 7.05 8.28
CA SER A 13 -9.85 7.88 9.42
C SER A 13 -10.51 7.08 10.55
N GLY A 14 -10.62 5.76 10.45
CA GLY A 14 -11.28 4.92 11.46
C GLY A 14 -12.79 5.16 11.59
N MET A 15 -13.41 5.89 10.67
CA MET A 15 -14.83 6.25 10.77
C MET A 15 -15.76 5.11 10.34
N SER A 16 -16.84 4.92 11.09
CA SER A 16 -17.98 4.11 10.65
C SER A 16 -18.83 4.86 9.63
N LEU A 17 -19.66 4.14 8.87
CA LEU A 17 -20.65 4.75 7.97
C LEU A 17 -21.57 5.74 8.71
N ARG A 18 -21.95 5.43 9.95
CA ARG A 18 -22.79 6.29 10.80
C ARG A 18 -22.05 7.56 11.19
N ASN A 19 -20.82 7.45 11.69
CA ASN A 19 -20.04 8.64 12.09
C ASN A 19 -19.79 9.59 10.91
N MET A 20 -19.52 9.07 9.73
CA MET A 20 -19.37 9.88 8.53
C MET A 20 -20.70 10.54 8.13
N ALA A 21 -21.79 9.81 8.20
CA ALA A 21 -23.14 10.29 7.89
C ALA A 21 -23.56 11.44 8.81
N ASP A 22 -23.33 11.30 10.12
CA ASP A 22 -23.62 12.31 11.13
C ASP A 22 -22.82 13.61 10.86
N LYS A 23 -21.52 13.49 10.54
CA LYS A 23 -20.67 14.63 10.21
C LYS A 23 -21.09 15.36 8.92
N LEU A 24 -21.67 14.64 7.97
CA LEU A 24 -22.13 15.20 6.70
C LEU A 24 -23.62 15.54 6.67
N GLY A 25 -24.37 15.28 7.75
CA GLY A 25 -25.81 15.56 7.82
C GLY A 25 -26.65 14.73 6.83
N VAL A 26 -26.27 13.45 6.60
CA VAL A 26 -26.99 12.54 5.71
C VAL A 26 -27.28 11.19 6.38
N SER A 27 -28.03 10.31 5.74
CA SER A 27 -28.24 8.96 6.23
C SER A 27 -26.99 8.07 5.98
N HIS A 28 -26.75 7.09 6.86
CA HIS A 28 -25.68 6.12 6.62
C HIS A 28 -25.88 5.31 5.33
N GLN A 29 -27.13 5.15 4.89
CA GLN A 29 -27.47 4.53 3.60
C GLN A 29 -26.98 5.39 2.42
N THR A 30 -27.05 6.72 2.54
CA THR A 30 -26.51 7.64 1.54
C THR A 30 -25.00 7.48 1.40
N ILE A 31 -24.27 7.41 2.51
CA ILE A 31 -22.83 7.15 2.47
C ILE A 31 -22.53 5.82 1.81
N LYS A 32 -23.27 4.76 2.19
CA LYS A 32 -23.12 3.46 1.56
C LYS A 32 -23.32 3.50 0.04
N LYS A 33 -24.35 4.22 -0.44
CA LYS A 33 -24.61 4.41 -1.86
C LYS A 33 -23.48 5.18 -2.57
N TYR A 34 -22.88 6.17 -1.91
CA TYR A 34 -21.71 6.87 -2.44
C TYR A 34 -20.52 5.92 -2.59
N GLU A 35 -20.24 5.09 -1.58
CA GLU A 35 -19.12 4.13 -1.60
C GLU A 35 -19.32 3.02 -2.63
N GLU A 36 -20.55 2.59 -2.85
CA GLU A 36 -20.91 1.57 -3.85
C GLU A 36 -21.04 2.16 -5.28
N GLY A 37 -20.99 3.49 -5.42
CA GLY A 37 -21.14 4.17 -6.71
C GLY A 37 -22.57 4.17 -7.26
N SER A 38 -23.55 3.71 -6.49
CA SER A 38 -24.98 3.72 -6.88
C SER A 38 -25.62 5.11 -6.79
N MET A 39 -24.93 6.06 -6.14
CA MET A 39 -25.29 7.47 -6.09
C MET A 39 -24.00 8.31 -6.15
N MET A 40 -24.03 9.40 -6.92
CA MET A 40 -22.95 10.37 -6.99
C MET A 40 -23.21 11.50 -6.02
N PRO A 41 -22.24 11.90 -5.16
CA PRO A 41 -22.32 13.13 -4.40
C PRO A 41 -22.29 14.35 -5.35
N ASN A 42 -23.06 15.39 -5.07
CA ASN A 42 -22.96 16.65 -5.80
C ASN A 42 -21.65 17.41 -5.42
N SER A 43 -21.33 18.48 -6.14
CA SER A 43 -20.09 19.24 -5.95
C SER A 43 -19.95 19.78 -4.53
N GLU A 44 -21.02 20.29 -3.92
CA GLU A 44 -21.01 20.77 -2.54
C GLU A 44 -20.66 19.64 -1.56
N ARG A 45 -21.23 18.46 -1.76
CA ARG A 45 -20.96 17.29 -0.93
C ARG A 45 -19.53 16.75 -1.13
N LEU A 46 -19.01 16.82 -2.35
CA LEU A 46 -17.59 16.48 -2.60
C LEU A 46 -16.64 17.43 -1.85
N ILE A 47 -16.93 18.73 -1.83
CA ILE A 47 -16.16 19.70 -1.05
C ILE A 47 -16.23 19.38 0.45
N GLN A 48 -17.41 19.02 0.96
CA GLN A 48 -17.56 18.64 2.38
C GLN A 48 -16.78 17.37 2.73
N ILE A 49 -16.78 16.37 1.85
CA ILE A 49 -16.04 15.11 2.01
C ILE A 49 -14.52 15.38 1.97
N SER A 50 -14.06 16.20 1.02
CA SER A 50 -12.66 16.61 0.90
C SER A 50 -12.17 17.30 2.19
N LYS A 51 -12.93 18.25 2.71
CA LYS A 51 -12.64 18.94 3.99
C LYS A 51 -12.69 18.00 5.19
N LEU A 52 -13.64 17.05 5.23
CA LEU A 52 -13.77 16.09 6.32
C LEU A 52 -12.53 15.21 6.48
N PHE A 53 -11.92 14.82 5.36
CA PHE A 53 -10.74 13.96 5.34
C PHE A 53 -9.42 14.73 5.17
N ASN A 54 -9.48 16.07 5.02
CA ASN A 54 -8.32 16.90 4.74
C ASN A 54 -7.52 16.45 3.51
N VAL A 55 -8.21 16.17 2.40
CA VAL A 55 -7.63 15.73 1.13
C VAL A 55 -8.09 16.64 0.00
N ASN A 56 -7.37 16.66 -1.14
CA ASN A 56 -7.80 17.40 -2.31
C ASN A 56 -8.97 16.66 -3.00
N ILE A 57 -9.80 17.41 -3.72
CA ILE A 57 -10.89 16.83 -4.52
C ILE A 57 -10.31 15.91 -5.60
N SER A 58 -9.15 16.24 -6.17
CA SER A 58 -8.42 15.39 -7.11
C SER A 58 -8.16 14.01 -6.55
N ASP A 59 -7.79 13.90 -5.27
CA ASP A 59 -7.50 12.60 -4.63
C ASP A 59 -8.76 11.73 -4.48
N LEU A 60 -9.92 12.37 -4.36
CA LEU A 60 -11.21 11.67 -4.40
C LEU A 60 -11.58 11.18 -5.80
N LEU A 61 -11.18 11.92 -6.84
CA LEU A 61 -11.54 11.65 -8.24
C LEU A 61 -10.53 10.76 -8.97
N ASN A 62 -9.34 10.57 -8.43
CA ASN A 62 -8.29 9.73 -9.03
C ASN A 62 -8.79 8.32 -9.35
N ALA A 63 -8.41 7.84 -10.54
CA ALA A 63 -8.85 6.58 -11.11
C ALA A 63 -7.65 5.75 -11.58
N PHE A 64 -6.97 5.09 -10.63
CA PHE A 64 -5.92 4.14 -10.97
C PHE A 64 -6.51 2.74 -11.25
N ILE A 65 -5.88 2.00 -12.16
CA ILE A 65 -6.12 0.57 -12.31
C ILE A 65 -5.35 -0.11 -11.19
N VAL A 66 -6.07 -0.57 -10.18
CA VAL A 66 -5.46 -1.12 -8.96
C VAL A 66 -5.26 -2.62 -9.14
N PRO A 67 -4.03 -3.14 -8.99
CA PRO A 67 -3.77 -4.57 -9.07
C PRO A 67 -4.43 -5.31 -7.89
N GLU A 68 -4.67 -6.60 -8.07
CA GLU A 68 -5.14 -7.47 -6.99
C GLU A 68 -3.96 -7.88 -6.13
N LEU A 69 -3.91 -7.36 -4.90
CA LEU A 69 -2.86 -7.65 -3.92
C LEU A 69 -3.37 -8.68 -2.91
N LYS A 70 -2.50 -9.60 -2.51
CA LYS A 70 -2.87 -10.70 -1.59
C LYS A 70 -2.67 -10.37 -0.13
N PHE A 71 -1.74 -9.48 0.20
CA PHE A 71 -1.40 -9.05 1.57
C PHE A 71 -1.13 -10.21 2.55
N GLU A 72 -0.61 -11.33 2.06
CA GLU A 72 -0.44 -12.57 2.85
C GLU A 72 0.60 -12.41 3.97
N ASN A 73 1.60 -11.54 3.81
CA ASN A 73 2.72 -11.36 4.72
C ASN A 73 2.73 -10.01 5.44
N PHE A 74 1.57 -9.36 5.55
CA PHE A 74 1.49 -8.06 6.21
C PHE A 74 1.74 -8.16 7.71
N ARG A 75 2.81 -7.53 8.18
CA ARG A 75 3.12 -7.40 9.61
C ARG A 75 2.61 -6.06 10.13
N LYS A 76 1.56 -6.12 10.93
CA LYS A 76 0.99 -4.94 11.59
C LYS A 76 1.36 -4.88 13.05
N GLN A 77 1.46 -3.69 13.59
CA GLN A 77 1.43 -3.52 15.03
C GLN A 77 0.06 -3.96 15.58
N SER A 78 0.05 -4.67 16.71
CA SER A 78 -1.13 -5.35 17.28
C SER A 78 -2.33 -4.44 17.58
N LYS A 79 -2.16 -3.12 17.55
CA LYS A 79 -3.18 -2.13 17.91
C LYS A 79 -4.03 -1.62 16.74
N MET A 80 -3.66 -1.90 15.49
CA MET A 80 -4.41 -1.40 14.34
C MET A 80 -5.77 -2.09 14.21
N SER A 81 -6.85 -1.31 14.09
CA SER A 81 -8.19 -1.86 13.88
C SER A 81 -8.33 -2.47 12.48
N LYS A 82 -9.18 -3.50 12.34
CA LYS A 82 -9.47 -4.12 11.02
C LYS A 82 -9.97 -3.12 9.98
N SER A 83 -10.65 -2.06 10.42
CA SER A 83 -11.14 -1.00 9.54
C SER A 83 -9.98 -0.20 8.94
N LYS A 84 -9.06 0.26 9.80
CA LYS A 84 -7.88 1.02 9.38
C LYS A 84 -6.93 0.16 8.54
N GLU A 85 -6.71 -1.09 8.92
CA GLU A 85 -5.94 -2.06 8.13
C GLU A 85 -6.48 -2.18 6.69
N LYS A 86 -7.80 -2.29 6.54
CA LYS A 86 -8.41 -2.32 5.20
C LYS A 86 -8.23 -1.00 4.44
N GLY A 87 -8.28 0.13 5.12
CA GLY A 87 -8.00 1.44 4.52
C GLY A 87 -6.54 1.54 4.05
N LEU A 88 -5.61 1.07 4.88
CA LEU A 88 -4.18 1.02 4.56
C LEU A 88 -3.90 0.14 3.34
N TYR A 89 -4.52 -1.04 3.25
CA TYR A 89 -4.41 -1.87 2.04
C TYR A 89 -4.87 -1.16 0.78
N MET A 90 -5.95 -0.38 0.87
CA MET A 90 -6.42 0.41 -0.27
C MET A 90 -5.45 1.54 -0.62
N LEU A 91 -4.82 2.17 0.38
CA LEU A 91 -3.79 3.20 0.17
C LEU A 91 -2.57 2.61 -0.52
N ILE A 92 -2.03 1.52 -0.01
CA ILE A 92 -0.87 0.83 -0.57
C ILE A 92 -1.14 0.38 -2.01
N SER A 93 -2.32 -0.20 -2.26
CA SER A 93 -2.72 -0.60 -3.61
C SER A 93 -2.75 0.58 -4.59
N ASP A 94 -3.15 1.77 -4.12
CA ASP A 94 -3.14 2.98 -4.94
C ASP A 94 -1.71 3.47 -5.21
N GLU A 95 -0.80 3.40 -4.24
CA GLU A 95 0.60 3.80 -4.43
C GLU A 95 1.32 2.85 -5.41
N ILE A 96 1.12 1.55 -5.28
CA ILE A 96 1.62 0.57 -6.25
C ILE A 96 1.06 0.87 -7.65
N ALA A 97 -0.25 1.13 -7.77
CA ALA A 97 -0.87 1.45 -9.05
C ALA A 97 -0.27 2.71 -9.71
N LYS A 98 0.00 3.76 -8.92
CA LYS A 98 0.69 4.96 -9.41
C LYS A 98 2.11 4.64 -9.91
N TYR A 99 2.84 3.82 -9.17
CA TYR A 99 4.19 3.43 -9.53
C TYR A 99 4.21 2.65 -10.85
N LEU A 100 3.31 1.68 -10.99
CA LEU A 100 3.15 0.91 -12.24
C LEU A 100 2.80 1.82 -13.43
N GLU A 101 1.97 2.83 -13.23
CA GLU A 101 1.65 3.81 -14.27
C GLU A 101 2.88 4.63 -14.68
N ILE A 102 3.70 5.05 -13.72
CA ILE A 102 4.96 5.77 -14.00
C ILE A 102 5.93 4.89 -14.78
N LEU A 103 6.14 3.64 -14.37
CA LEU A 103 7.00 2.70 -15.10
C LEU A 103 6.53 2.48 -16.54
N ASN A 104 5.23 2.35 -16.74
CA ASN A 104 4.65 2.20 -18.07
C ASN A 104 4.88 3.44 -18.95
N TYR A 105 4.81 4.66 -18.39
CA TYR A 105 5.13 5.89 -19.11
C TYR A 105 6.62 6.04 -19.41
N ALA A 106 7.48 5.58 -18.51
CA ALA A 106 8.93 5.64 -18.69
C ALA A 106 9.43 4.64 -19.75
N ASN A 107 8.61 3.69 -20.19
CA ASN A 107 9.00 2.55 -21.04
C ASN A 107 10.21 1.78 -20.46
N GLU A 108 10.33 1.74 -19.16
CA GLU A 108 11.37 0.96 -18.50
C GLU A 108 10.92 -0.49 -18.35
N ASP A 109 11.76 -1.40 -18.88
CA ASP A 109 11.51 -2.84 -18.82
C ASP A 109 12.06 -3.37 -17.47
N TYR A 110 11.29 -3.16 -16.41
CA TYR A 110 11.62 -3.70 -15.09
C TYR A 110 11.18 -5.15 -15.02
N SER A 111 12.11 -6.05 -14.71
CA SER A 111 11.80 -7.45 -14.43
C SER A 111 12.53 -7.93 -13.19
N PHE A 112 11.81 -8.61 -12.32
CA PHE A 112 12.34 -9.22 -11.11
C PHE A 112 12.37 -10.74 -11.26
N ASP A 113 13.56 -11.33 -11.15
CA ASP A 113 13.72 -12.78 -11.19
C ASP A 113 13.46 -13.38 -9.80
N LYS A 114 12.20 -13.68 -9.52
CA LYS A 114 11.75 -14.27 -8.26
C LYS A 114 12.53 -15.54 -7.88
N THR A 115 12.96 -16.34 -8.86
CA THR A 115 13.61 -17.62 -8.58
C THR A 115 14.95 -17.47 -7.87
N LYS A 116 15.65 -16.34 -8.03
CA LYS A 116 16.89 -16.05 -7.33
C LYS A 116 16.68 -15.76 -5.84
N TRP A 117 15.47 -15.38 -5.43
CA TRP A 117 15.14 -14.93 -4.09
C TRP A 117 14.20 -15.88 -3.34
N GLU A 118 13.93 -17.06 -3.91
CA GLU A 118 13.14 -18.10 -3.26
C GLU A 118 14.04 -19.04 -2.46
N PHE A 119 13.92 -18.99 -1.14
CA PHE A 119 14.67 -19.85 -0.23
C PHE A 119 13.72 -20.74 0.56
N LYS A 120 14.12 -22.01 0.76
CA LYS A 120 13.40 -22.94 1.63
C LYS A 120 13.95 -22.87 3.04
N VAL A 121 13.12 -22.49 3.99
CA VAL A 121 13.46 -22.42 5.41
C VAL A 121 12.82 -23.62 6.13
N ASN A 122 13.63 -24.54 6.64
CA ASN A 122 13.17 -25.71 7.40
C ASN A 122 13.56 -25.60 8.89
N SER A 123 14.57 -24.79 9.21
CA SER A 123 15.11 -24.61 10.55
C SER A 123 15.58 -23.16 10.80
N SER A 124 15.84 -22.82 12.06
CA SER A 124 16.47 -21.55 12.43
C SER A 124 17.87 -21.37 11.82
N ASP A 125 18.62 -22.46 11.72
CA ASP A 125 19.98 -22.44 11.16
C ASP A 125 19.99 -22.11 9.66
N ASP A 126 18.91 -22.43 8.95
CA ASP A 126 18.75 -22.07 7.54
C ASP A 126 18.60 -20.56 7.37
N VAL A 127 17.98 -19.87 8.34
CA VAL A 127 17.80 -18.41 8.30
C VAL A 127 19.16 -17.70 8.30
N GLU A 128 20.12 -18.14 9.14
CA GLU A 128 21.46 -17.55 9.17
C GLU A 128 22.23 -17.80 7.87
N LYS A 129 22.16 -19.01 7.34
CA LYS A 129 22.80 -19.36 6.06
C LYS A 129 22.22 -18.53 4.91
N ILE A 130 20.88 -18.44 4.83
CA ILE A 130 20.19 -17.64 3.82
C ILE A 130 20.54 -16.16 3.98
N SER A 131 20.61 -15.65 5.21
CA SER A 131 21.03 -14.27 5.47
C SER A 131 22.42 -13.98 4.90
N THR A 132 23.39 -14.89 5.11
CA THR A 132 24.73 -14.79 4.55
C THR A 132 24.73 -14.84 3.02
N GLU A 133 23.88 -15.70 2.43
CA GLU A 133 23.73 -15.80 0.98
C GLU A 133 23.12 -14.53 0.38
N VAL A 134 22.06 -14.02 0.99
CA VAL A 134 21.42 -12.76 0.58
C VAL A 134 22.41 -11.60 0.67
N ARG A 135 23.21 -11.50 1.75
CA ARG A 135 24.26 -10.47 1.85
C ARG A 135 25.24 -10.53 0.68
N LYS A 136 25.68 -11.72 0.29
CA LYS A 136 26.57 -11.92 -0.86
C LYS A 136 25.89 -11.50 -2.17
N MET A 137 24.63 -11.83 -2.36
CA MET A 137 23.85 -11.42 -3.54
C MET A 137 23.73 -9.89 -3.63
N LEU A 138 23.58 -9.20 -2.48
CA LEU A 138 23.56 -7.75 -2.38
C LEU A 138 24.96 -7.09 -2.42
N GLY A 139 26.03 -7.87 -2.60
CA GLY A 139 27.39 -7.34 -2.62
C GLY A 139 27.88 -6.80 -1.27
N VAL A 140 27.35 -7.35 -0.16
CA VAL A 140 27.72 -6.96 1.22
C VAL A 140 28.56 -8.05 1.83
N SER A 141 29.73 -7.69 2.42
CA SER A 141 30.55 -8.66 3.16
C SER A 141 29.91 -8.99 4.51
N ASP A 142 30.22 -10.18 5.05
CA ASP A 142 29.62 -10.68 6.29
C ASP A 142 29.97 -9.80 7.52
N ASP A 143 31.12 -9.13 7.49
CA ASP A 143 31.63 -8.33 8.61
C ASP A 143 31.28 -6.83 8.53
N CYS A 144 30.57 -6.39 7.48
CA CYS A 144 30.22 -4.99 7.30
C CYS A 144 28.79 -4.69 7.75
N ALA A 145 28.57 -3.48 8.25
CA ALA A 145 27.23 -2.95 8.44
C ALA A 145 26.48 -2.90 7.09
N LEU A 146 25.16 -3.02 7.15
CA LEU A 146 24.29 -2.86 5.98
C LEU A 146 24.10 -1.36 5.67
N ASP A 147 25.11 -0.74 5.11
CA ASP A 147 25.00 0.64 4.64
C ASP A 147 24.30 0.66 3.26
N ASN A 148 23.42 1.62 3.05
CA ASN A 148 22.69 1.82 1.79
C ASN A 148 21.92 0.56 1.34
N LEU A 149 21.21 -0.09 2.28
CA LEU A 149 20.43 -1.29 1.96
C LEU A 149 19.37 -1.03 0.88
N THR A 150 18.73 0.15 0.91
CA THR A 150 17.75 0.58 -0.09
C THR A 150 18.36 0.55 -1.49
N ASP A 151 19.48 1.25 -1.70
CA ASP A 151 20.15 1.31 -3.01
C ASP A 151 20.52 -0.09 -3.51
N LYS A 152 21.03 -0.95 -2.62
CA LYS A 152 21.39 -2.33 -2.97
C LYS A 152 20.19 -3.20 -3.35
N LEU A 153 19.05 -2.98 -2.73
CA LEU A 153 17.81 -3.67 -3.09
C LEU A 153 17.29 -3.17 -4.44
N GLU A 154 17.34 -1.86 -4.67
CA GLU A 154 16.93 -1.24 -5.95
C GLU A 154 17.84 -1.69 -7.10
N ASP A 155 19.16 -1.80 -6.87
CA ASP A 155 20.13 -2.37 -7.82
C ASP A 155 19.82 -3.84 -8.19
N ASN A 156 19.06 -4.54 -7.35
CA ASN A 156 18.57 -5.90 -7.58
C ASN A 156 17.08 -5.95 -8.00
N ASN A 157 16.57 -4.84 -8.53
CA ASN A 157 15.21 -4.70 -9.06
C ASN A 157 14.09 -4.89 -8.01
N PHE A 158 14.37 -4.65 -6.73
CA PHE A 158 13.31 -4.44 -5.76
C PHE A 158 12.80 -3.00 -5.86
N LEU A 159 11.50 -2.82 -5.77
CA LEU A 159 10.85 -1.51 -5.76
C LEU A 159 10.46 -1.16 -4.33
N ILE A 160 11.04 -0.09 -3.78
CA ILE A 160 10.83 0.30 -2.40
C ILE A 160 9.85 1.46 -2.33
N LEU A 161 8.75 1.28 -1.58
CA LEU A 161 7.73 2.29 -1.35
C LEU A 161 7.65 2.62 0.14
N GLU A 162 7.88 3.88 0.47
CA GLU A 162 7.63 4.42 1.81
C GLU A 162 6.23 5.01 1.86
N ILE A 163 5.44 4.57 2.85
CA ILE A 163 4.07 5.03 3.04
C ILE A 163 3.99 5.85 4.32
N ASP A 164 3.80 7.15 4.17
CA ASP A 164 3.54 8.03 5.32
C ASP A 164 2.11 7.80 5.83
N TYR A 165 2.02 7.13 6.96
CA TYR A 165 0.75 6.83 7.60
C TYR A 165 0.87 6.97 9.12
N GLU A 166 -0.14 7.56 9.78
CA GLU A 166 -0.11 7.88 11.22
C GLU A 166 0.13 6.67 12.11
N GLU A 167 -0.45 5.51 11.77
CA GLU A 167 -0.26 4.26 12.51
C GLU A 167 0.83 3.44 11.84
N LYS A 168 1.96 3.31 12.50
CA LYS A 168 3.10 2.54 11.97
C LYS A 168 2.75 1.07 11.78
N PHE A 169 3.24 0.53 10.71
CA PHE A 169 3.33 -0.90 10.44
C PHE A 169 4.80 -1.23 10.15
N ASP A 170 5.21 -2.49 10.30
CA ASP A 170 6.64 -2.83 10.14
C ASP A 170 7.06 -2.86 8.67
N GLY A 171 6.14 -3.18 7.80
CA GLY A 171 6.33 -3.32 6.37
C GLY A 171 5.80 -4.65 5.83
N PHE A 172 5.82 -4.81 4.53
CA PHE A 172 5.54 -6.08 3.87
C PHE A 172 6.12 -6.11 2.45
N CYS A 173 6.20 -7.30 1.88
CA CYS A 173 6.59 -7.50 0.49
C CYS A 173 5.40 -7.99 -0.32
N GLU A 174 5.26 -7.48 -1.54
CA GLU A 174 4.24 -7.90 -2.49
C GLU A 174 4.85 -8.13 -3.86
N TYR A 175 4.32 -9.11 -4.60
CA TYR A 175 4.77 -9.43 -5.93
C TYR A 175 3.64 -9.22 -6.94
N VAL A 176 3.81 -8.28 -7.85
CA VAL A 176 2.78 -7.84 -8.80
C VAL A 176 3.39 -7.72 -10.19
N ASP A 177 2.78 -8.35 -11.19
CA ASP A 177 3.17 -8.24 -12.62
C ASP A 177 4.68 -8.41 -12.88
N ASN A 178 5.31 -9.41 -12.23
CA ASN A 178 6.75 -9.67 -12.26
C ASN A 178 7.62 -8.56 -11.62
N LEU A 179 7.06 -7.79 -10.70
CA LEU A 179 7.74 -6.78 -9.92
C LEU A 179 7.68 -7.11 -8.43
N ALA A 180 8.77 -6.91 -7.72
CA ALA A 180 8.85 -7.14 -6.28
C ALA A 180 8.83 -5.81 -5.53
N PHE A 181 7.78 -5.56 -4.77
CA PHE A 181 7.64 -4.38 -3.93
C PHE A 181 7.99 -4.67 -2.48
N ILE A 182 8.77 -3.78 -1.88
CA ILE A 182 9.00 -3.71 -0.43
C ILE A 182 8.34 -2.42 0.06
N ILE A 183 7.35 -2.56 0.92
CA ILE A 183 6.57 -1.43 1.44
C ILE A 183 6.93 -1.21 2.90
N LEU A 184 7.31 0.02 3.23
CA LEU A 184 7.77 0.46 4.55
C LEU A 184 6.89 1.59 5.09
N SER A 185 6.92 1.79 6.42
CA SER A 185 6.22 2.87 7.12
C SER A 185 7.20 3.83 7.76
#